data_2a0b590a05ff494b01ca4d6217ff16b0
#
_entry.id   2a0b590a05ff494b01ca4d6217ff16b0
#
_cell.length_a   1.000
_cell.length_b   1.000
_cell.length_c   1.000
_cell.angle_alpha   90.00
_cell.angle_beta   90.00
_cell.angle_gamma   90.00
#
_symmetry.space_group_name_H-M   'P 1'
#
loop_
_entity.id
_entity.type
_entity.pdbx_description
1 polymer ?
#
loop_
_entity_poly.entity_id
_entity_poly.type
_entity_poly.pdbx_seq_one_letter_code
_entity_poly.pdbx_strand_id
1 'polypeptide(L)'
;MAEKLKVNIKPILGSLSVALILWAMVTTDKIYSYQIKVPIEIDRLAPGKTLLEPIPEYSEIEIQGKGRSLIALLFYDVRFRLEFPDITQSQTINLNDYLSYLDLPATFGINVQEVINPKSFDLKIDDKITKKVPVQLSEELAVDDGYTFVDHTFDHDSVSITGPASKVKNIEFIETGKFPQNSTTSPFTRSINLPNPDPGILEIVPQTVQIKIDIQRLADVIVYNVPIQILHVPSNLEVTAIPPKLALKVRGGEKIVAALDSSDIMAEIDYRSQYKTGQEEYAASISTPDNITWIESIPKTFSLTVKRK
;
A
#
# COMPACT_ATOMS: atom_id res chain seq x y z
N MET A 1 -56.73 0.04 63.75
CA MET A 1 -55.37 0.50 64.12
C MET A 1 -54.35 -0.54 63.63
N ALA A 2 -53.67 -0.28 62.54
CA ALA A 2 -52.64 -1.17 62.03
C ALA A 2 -51.30 -0.66 62.57
N GLU A 3 -50.71 -1.37 63.52
CA GLU A 3 -49.41 -1.13 64.12
C GLU A 3 -48.32 -1.42 63.02
N LYS A 4 -47.67 -0.39 62.50
CA LYS A 4 -46.55 -0.51 61.59
C LYS A 4 -45.38 -1.11 62.39
N LEU A 5 -45.16 -2.43 62.24
CA LEU A 5 -43.93 -3.07 62.71
C LEU A 5 -42.72 -2.36 62.05
N LYS A 6 -41.98 -1.57 62.82
CA LYS A 6 -40.68 -1.05 62.43
C LYS A 6 -39.67 -2.21 62.38
N VAL A 7 -39.61 -2.91 61.26
CA VAL A 7 -38.63 -3.94 61.02
C VAL A 7 -37.25 -3.32 61.05
N ASN A 8 -36.40 -3.73 61.98
CA ASN A 8 -35.05 -3.24 62.06
C ASN A 8 -34.20 -3.92 60.95
N ILE A 9 -33.98 -3.19 59.83
CA ILE A 9 -33.39 -3.70 58.58
C ILE A 9 -31.88 -4.08 58.79
N LYS A 10 -31.21 -3.46 59.74
CA LYS A 10 -29.75 -3.66 59.98
C LYS A 10 -29.34 -5.12 60.29
N PRO A 11 -29.97 -5.85 61.22
CA PRO A 11 -29.62 -7.23 61.48
C PRO A 11 -29.97 -8.16 60.30
N ILE A 12 -31.05 -7.86 59.57
CA ILE A 12 -31.45 -8.59 58.35
C ILE A 12 -30.41 -8.43 57.26
N LEU A 13 -29.92 -7.20 57.00
CA LEU A 13 -28.86 -6.95 56.03
C LEU A 13 -27.57 -7.65 56.45
N GLY A 14 -27.21 -7.64 57.72
CA GLY A 14 -26.01 -8.32 58.24
C GLY A 14 -26.07 -9.84 58.00
N SER A 15 -27.18 -10.48 58.40
CA SER A 15 -27.35 -11.93 58.20
C SER A 15 -27.39 -12.32 56.71
N LEU A 16 -28.02 -11.51 55.86
CA LEU A 16 -28.04 -11.72 54.43
C LEU A 16 -26.63 -11.61 53.80
N SER A 17 -25.84 -10.62 54.25
CA SER A 17 -24.45 -10.46 53.77
C SER A 17 -23.59 -11.67 54.17
N VAL A 18 -23.68 -12.15 55.40
CA VAL A 18 -22.94 -13.34 55.84
C VAL A 18 -23.38 -14.59 55.06
N ALA A 19 -24.67 -14.78 54.86
CA ALA A 19 -25.21 -15.90 54.08
C ALA A 19 -24.71 -15.86 52.62
N LEU A 20 -24.68 -14.68 52.02
CA LEU A 20 -24.21 -14.47 50.64
C LEU A 20 -22.68 -14.78 50.51
N ILE A 21 -21.89 -14.33 51.48
CA ILE A 21 -20.43 -14.62 51.52
C ILE A 21 -20.20 -16.12 51.65
N LEU A 22 -20.87 -16.79 52.57
CA LEU A 22 -20.75 -18.24 52.75
C LEU A 22 -21.21 -19.02 51.53
N TRP A 23 -22.31 -18.61 50.93
CA TRP A 23 -22.80 -19.19 49.69
C TRP A 23 -21.78 -19.01 48.54
N ALA A 24 -21.25 -17.79 48.33
CA ALA A 24 -20.24 -17.52 47.35
C ALA A 24 -18.96 -18.36 47.59
N MET A 25 -18.50 -18.46 48.82
CA MET A 25 -17.34 -19.26 49.20
C MET A 25 -17.51 -20.74 48.83
N VAL A 26 -18.64 -21.34 49.21
CA VAL A 26 -18.95 -22.74 48.89
C VAL A 26 -19.14 -22.97 47.39
N THR A 27 -19.81 -22.05 46.70
CA THR A 27 -20.07 -22.17 45.26
C THR A 27 -18.80 -22.01 44.47
N THR A 28 -17.95 -21.03 44.77
CA THR A 28 -16.70 -20.78 44.03
C THR A 28 -15.60 -21.81 44.32
N ASP A 29 -15.74 -22.67 45.34
CA ASP A 29 -14.78 -23.76 45.61
C ASP A 29 -15.11 -25.05 44.81
N LYS A 30 -16.27 -25.11 44.17
CA LYS A 30 -16.62 -26.22 43.26
C LYS A 30 -15.83 -26.12 41.97
N ILE A 31 -15.64 -27.28 41.32
CA ILE A 31 -14.98 -27.37 40.00
C ILE A 31 -16.02 -27.17 38.91
N TYR A 32 -15.68 -26.34 37.95
CA TYR A 32 -16.49 -26.02 36.75
C TYR A 32 -15.66 -26.18 35.51
N SER A 33 -16.29 -26.61 34.41
CA SER A 33 -15.75 -26.51 33.06
C SER A 33 -16.24 -25.22 32.42
N TYR A 34 -15.35 -24.53 31.73
CA TYR A 34 -15.63 -23.27 31.07
C TYR A 34 -14.84 -23.15 29.78
N GLN A 35 -15.44 -22.54 28.73
CA GLN A 35 -14.81 -22.32 27.45
C GLN A 35 -14.31 -20.86 27.36
N ILE A 36 -13.06 -20.70 26.97
CA ILE A 36 -12.45 -19.39 26.78
C ILE A 36 -11.89 -19.27 25.36
N LYS A 37 -11.90 -18.05 24.83
CA LYS A 37 -11.20 -17.68 23.59
C LYS A 37 -9.80 -17.20 23.94
N VAL A 38 -8.82 -17.80 23.30
CA VAL A 38 -7.41 -17.53 23.55
C VAL A 38 -6.76 -17.10 22.24
N PRO A 39 -6.12 -15.93 22.19
CA PRO A 39 -5.37 -15.51 21.00
C PRO A 39 -4.18 -16.43 20.78
N ILE A 40 -3.89 -16.69 19.48
CA ILE A 40 -2.75 -17.50 19.04
C ILE A 40 -1.68 -16.56 18.53
N GLU A 41 -0.50 -16.59 19.14
CA GLU A 41 0.68 -15.83 18.73
C GLU A 41 1.82 -16.79 18.42
N ILE A 42 2.58 -16.50 17.37
CA ILE A 42 3.81 -17.23 17.07
C ILE A 42 4.98 -16.32 17.44
N ASP A 43 5.66 -16.66 18.53
CA ASP A 43 6.79 -15.89 19.05
C ASP A 43 8.06 -16.16 18.25
N ARG A 44 8.23 -17.40 17.75
CA ARG A 44 9.43 -17.79 17.03
C ARG A 44 9.16 -18.80 15.92
N LEU A 45 9.73 -18.54 14.76
CA LEU A 45 9.86 -19.49 13.64
C LEU A 45 11.32 -19.90 13.45
N ALA A 46 11.54 -20.91 12.62
CA ALA A 46 12.89 -21.29 12.21
C ALA A 46 13.67 -20.10 11.60
N PRO A 47 14.99 -20.01 11.80
CA PRO A 47 15.80 -18.93 11.26
C PRO A 47 15.63 -18.78 9.75
N GLY A 48 15.42 -17.55 9.28
CA GLY A 48 15.22 -17.26 7.87
C GLY A 48 13.85 -17.66 7.30
N LYS A 49 12.89 -18.05 8.14
CA LYS A 49 11.52 -18.37 7.75
C LYS A 49 10.54 -17.28 8.21
N THR A 50 9.42 -17.20 7.50
CA THR A 50 8.28 -16.31 7.82
C THR A 50 6.98 -16.97 7.41
N LEU A 51 5.87 -16.47 7.94
CA LEU A 51 4.54 -16.94 7.57
C LEU A 51 4.24 -16.59 6.10
N LEU A 52 3.67 -17.52 5.37
CA LEU A 52 3.16 -17.32 4.02
C LEU A 52 1.69 -16.87 4.02
N GLU A 53 0.93 -17.35 4.99
CA GLU A 53 -0.48 -17.03 5.19
C GLU A 53 -0.74 -16.72 6.67
N PRO A 54 -1.77 -15.91 6.97
CA PRO A 54 -2.14 -15.63 8.35
C PRO A 54 -2.64 -16.90 9.04
N ILE A 55 -2.33 -17.02 10.33
CA ILE A 55 -2.85 -18.08 11.20
C ILE A 55 -4.18 -17.65 11.81
N PRO A 56 -4.98 -18.58 12.38
CA PRO A 56 -6.17 -18.22 13.15
C PRO A 56 -5.81 -17.28 14.30
N GLU A 57 -6.57 -16.20 14.44
CA GLU A 57 -6.33 -15.21 15.52
C GLU A 57 -6.61 -15.76 16.91
N TYR A 58 -7.58 -16.67 17.04
CA TYR A 58 -8.05 -17.21 18.30
C TYR A 58 -8.29 -18.71 18.22
N SER A 59 -8.19 -19.37 19.36
CA SER A 59 -8.68 -20.73 19.57
C SER A 59 -9.61 -20.78 20.78
N GLU A 60 -10.65 -21.60 20.72
CA GLU A 60 -11.53 -21.89 21.85
C GLU A 60 -11.02 -23.14 22.56
N ILE A 61 -10.78 -23.03 23.86
CA ILE A 61 -10.29 -24.11 24.69
C ILE A 61 -11.25 -24.38 25.85
N GLU A 62 -11.37 -25.63 26.24
CA GLU A 62 -12.09 -26.04 27.44
C GLU A 62 -11.11 -26.13 28.60
N ILE A 63 -11.42 -25.39 29.64
CA ILE A 63 -10.65 -25.37 30.90
C ILE A 63 -11.52 -25.84 32.06
N GLN A 64 -10.89 -26.48 33.02
CA GLN A 64 -11.55 -26.94 34.24
C GLN A 64 -10.80 -26.43 35.48
N GLY A 65 -11.55 -25.85 36.39
CA GLY A 65 -10.95 -25.32 37.62
C GLY A 65 -11.98 -24.90 38.64
N LYS A 66 -11.50 -24.50 39.83
CA LYS A 66 -12.36 -23.94 40.86
C LYS A 66 -12.96 -22.61 40.40
N GLY A 67 -14.23 -22.36 40.70
CA GLY A 67 -14.92 -21.13 40.30
C GLY A 67 -14.14 -19.86 40.62
N ARG A 68 -13.48 -19.80 41.84
CA ARG A 68 -12.62 -18.66 42.22
C ARG A 68 -11.43 -18.45 41.25
N SER A 69 -10.83 -19.54 40.77
CA SER A 69 -9.72 -19.49 39.81
C SER A 69 -10.18 -19.05 38.43
N LEU A 70 -11.35 -19.55 38.01
CA LEU A 70 -11.96 -19.13 36.72
C LEU A 70 -12.36 -17.65 36.74
N ILE A 71 -12.85 -17.13 37.89
CA ILE A 71 -13.11 -15.70 38.06
C ILE A 71 -11.82 -14.89 37.98
N ALA A 72 -10.74 -15.38 38.66
CA ALA A 72 -9.44 -14.71 38.60
C ALA A 72 -8.87 -14.63 37.17
N LEU A 73 -9.17 -15.65 36.35
CA LEU A 73 -8.74 -15.70 34.95
C LEU A 73 -9.33 -14.56 34.11
N LEU A 74 -10.50 -14.01 34.46
CA LEU A 74 -11.09 -12.85 33.77
C LEU A 74 -10.19 -11.60 33.80
N PHE A 75 -9.27 -11.54 34.75
CA PHE A 75 -8.32 -10.45 34.91
C PHE A 75 -6.92 -10.81 34.42
N TYR A 76 -6.77 -11.95 33.75
CA TYR A 76 -5.50 -12.44 33.24
C TYR A 76 -5.58 -12.63 31.72
N ASP A 77 -4.56 -12.19 31.02
CA ASP A 77 -4.48 -12.25 29.55
C ASP A 77 -3.81 -13.57 29.13
N VAL A 78 -4.65 -14.60 28.92
CA VAL A 78 -4.20 -15.93 28.50
C VAL A 78 -3.95 -15.93 27.01
N ARG A 79 -2.78 -16.43 26.58
CA ARG A 79 -2.38 -16.51 25.18
C ARG A 79 -1.71 -17.85 24.86
N PHE A 80 -1.87 -18.34 23.64
CA PHE A 80 -0.99 -19.35 23.08
C PHE A 80 0.25 -18.66 22.53
N ARG A 81 1.43 -18.93 23.12
CA ARG A 81 2.73 -18.46 22.64
C ARG A 81 3.47 -19.61 21.99
N LEU A 82 3.22 -19.82 20.71
CA LEU A 82 3.77 -20.94 19.97
C LEU A 82 5.19 -20.63 19.47
N GLU A 83 6.09 -21.59 19.60
CA GLU A 83 7.44 -21.52 19.07
C GLU A 83 7.71 -22.71 18.14
N PHE A 84 8.23 -22.43 16.95
CA PHE A 84 8.54 -23.43 15.94
C PHE A 84 9.97 -23.25 15.38
N PRO A 85 11.02 -23.38 16.24
CA PRO A 85 12.40 -23.10 15.84
C PRO A 85 12.94 -24.13 14.84
N ASP A 86 12.40 -25.36 14.84
CA ASP A 86 12.88 -26.48 14.03
C ASP A 86 12.03 -26.76 12.80
N ILE A 87 10.88 -26.09 12.66
CA ILE A 87 9.98 -26.30 11.51
C ILE A 87 10.49 -25.49 10.32
N THR A 88 10.94 -26.20 9.31
CA THR A 88 11.48 -25.60 8.05
C THR A 88 10.58 -25.77 6.84
N GLN A 89 9.52 -26.58 6.95
CA GLN A 89 8.53 -26.84 5.90
C GLN A 89 7.12 -26.63 6.43
N SER A 90 6.21 -26.28 5.51
CA SER A 90 4.79 -26.12 5.85
C SER A 90 4.20 -27.44 6.33
N GLN A 91 3.43 -27.39 7.41
CA GLN A 91 2.77 -28.55 7.99
C GLN A 91 1.53 -28.14 8.78
N THR A 92 0.66 -29.11 9.07
CA THR A 92 -0.50 -28.91 9.92
C THR A 92 -0.10 -29.03 11.40
N ILE A 93 -0.46 -28.03 12.19
CA ILE A 93 -0.20 -27.96 13.64
C ILE A 93 -1.47 -28.34 14.37
N ASN A 94 -1.40 -29.39 15.24
CA ASN A 94 -2.49 -29.74 16.14
C ASN A 94 -2.28 -29.02 17.49
N LEU A 95 -3.17 -28.09 17.84
CA LEU A 95 -3.02 -27.27 19.04
C LEU A 95 -3.06 -28.07 20.35
N ASN A 96 -3.67 -29.27 20.37
CA ASN A 96 -3.66 -30.14 21.54
C ASN A 96 -2.25 -30.62 21.91
N ASP A 97 -1.32 -30.70 20.94
CA ASP A 97 0.06 -31.10 21.19
C ASP A 97 0.89 -29.96 21.81
N TYR A 98 0.35 -28.74 21.80
CA TYR A 98 0.99 -27.50 22.25
C TYR A 98 0.33 -26.85 23.47
N LEU A 99 -0.51 -27.57 24.23
CA LEU A 99 -1.19 -27.03 25.42
C LEU A 99 -0.23 -26.47 26.47
N SER A 100 1.01 -26.98 26.52
CA SER A 100 2.08 -26.47 27.40
C SER A 100 2.57 -25.06 27.06
N TYR A 101 2.27 -24.57 25.85
CA TYR A 101 2.61 -23.21 25.40
C TYR A 101 1.51 -22.20 25.72
N LEU A 102 0.47 -22.64 26.44
CA LEU A 102 -0.55 -21.73 26.96
C LEU A 102 0.00 -20.99 28.17
N ASP A 103 -0.01 -19.66 28.08
CA ASP A 103 0.44 -18.80 29.21
C ASP A 103 -0.63 -18.76 30.29
N LEU A 104 -0.66 -19.84 31.10
CA LEU A 104 -1.63 -20.03 32.15
C LEU A 104 -0.88 -20.19 33.49
N PRO A 105 -1.08 -19.29 34.49
CA PRO A 105 -0.40 -19.40 35.77
C PRO A 105 -0.75 -20.68 36.51
N ALA A 106 0.26 -21.48 36.83
CA ALA A 106 0.09 -22.74 37.60
C ALA A 106 -0.59 -22.53 38.94
N THR A 107 -0.46 -21.33 39.53
CA THR A 107 -1.08 -20.97 40.83
C THR A 107 -2.60 -20.98 40.80
N PHE A 108 -3.22 -20.88 39.64
CA PHE A 108 -4.69 -20.93 39.49
C PHE A 108 -5.25 -22.35 39.63
N GLY A 109 -4.42 -23.38 39.47
CA GLY A 109 -4.88 -24.78 39.56
C GLY A 109 -5.96 -25.10 38.50
N ILE A 110 -5.84 -24.50 37.31
CA ILE A 110 -6.73 -24.72 36.19
C ILE A 110 -6.11 -25.77 35.28
N ASN A 111 -6.91 -26.78 34.92
CA ASN A 111 -6.51 -27.80 33.96
C ASN A 111 -7.12 -27.48 32.57
N VAL A 112 -6.31 -27.49 31.56
CA VAL A 112 -6.77 -27.43 30.16
C VAL A 112 -7.20 -28.82 29.75
N GLN A 113 -8.42 -28.96 29.28
CA GLN A 113 -8.97 -30.26 28.88
C GLN A 113 -8.65 -30.56 27.41
N GLU A 114 -9.15 -29.71 26.50
CA GLU A 114 -8.90 -29.83 25.09
C GLU A 114 -9.09 -28.48 24.37
N VAL A 115 -8.54 -28.42 23.15
CA VAL A 115 -8.83 -27.35 22.18
C VAL A 115 -10.10 -27.74 21.42
N ILE A 116 -11.09 -26.84 21.40
CA ILE A 116 -12.38 -27.09 20.77
C ILE A 116 -12.33 -26.71 19.29
N ASN A 117 -11.95 -25.44 19.00
CA ASN A 117 -11.99 -24.91 17.62
C ASN A 117 -11.09 -23.66 17.44
N PRO A 118 -10.21 -23.64 16.42
CA PRO A 118 -9.82 -24.78 15.61
C PRO A 118 -8.92 -25.74 16.40
N LYS A 119 -9.07 -27.05 16.21
CA LYS A 119 -8.17 -28.06 16.81
C LYS A 119 -6.80 -28.08 16.14
N SER A 120 -6.75 -27.69 14.86
CA SER A 120 -5.54 -27.63 14.07
C SER A 120 -5.59 -26.50 13.07
N PHE A 121 -4.45 -26.04 12.63
CA PHE A 121 -4.31 -25.09 11.52
C PHE A 121 -3.08 -25.44 10.65
N ASP A 122 -3.09 -24.99 9.41
CA ASP A 122 -1.95 -25.16 8.52
C ASP A 122 -0.94 -24.05 8.74
N LEU A 123 0.23 -24.40 9.25
CA LEU A 123 1.38 -23.51 9.34
C LEU A 123 2.08 -23.48 7.98
N LYS A 124 1.76 -22.49 7.16
CA LYS A 124 2.43 -22.27 5.88
C LYS A 124 3.56 -21.28 6.07
N ILE A 125 4.77 -21.71 5.76
CA ILE A 125 6.01 -20.95 5.89
C ILE A 125 6.79 -20.91 4.58
N ASP A 126 7.56 -19.85 4.41
CA ASP A 126 8.45 -19.66 3.26
C ASP A 126 9.77 -19.02 3.72
N ASP A 127 10.74 -18.92 2.80
CA ASP A 127 11.97 -18.19 3.07
C ASP A 127 11.69 -16.71 3.25
N LYS A 128 12.23 -16.11 4.32
CA LYS A 128 12.14 -14.67 4.56
C LYS A 128 13.17 -13.95 3.72
N ILE A 129 12.74 -13.08 2.82
CA ILE A 129 13.62 -12.23 2.02
C ILE A 129 13.24 -10.76 2.16
N THR A 130 14.21 -9.90 1.86
CA THR A 130 13.99 -8.45 1.72
C THR A 130 14.34 -8.03 0.29
N LYS A 131 13.46 -7.28 -0.35
CA LYS A 131 13.64 -6.72 -1.69
C LYS A 131 13.38 -5.23 -1.65
N LYS A 132 14.23 -4.46 -2.34
CA LYS A 132 14.02 -3.03 -2.54
C LYS A 132 13.23 -2.82 -3.83
N VAL A 133 12.12 -2.09 -3.76
CA VAL A 133 11.24 -1.81 -4.90
C VAL A 133 10.96 -0.32 -5.01
N PRO A 134 10.77 0.20 -6.24
CA PRO A 134 10.44 1.61 -6.45
C PRO A 134 9.02 1.93 -5.96
N VAL A 135 8.83 3.20 -5.58
CA VAL A 135 7.51 3.78 -5.28
C VAL A 135 6.98 4.43 -6.55
N GLN A 136 5.72 4.17 -6.89
CA GLN A 136 5.03 4.77 -8.02
C GLN A 136 3.80 5.54 -7.57
N LEU A 137 3.48 6.60 -8.29
CA LEU A 137 2.27 7.38 -8.07
C LEU A 137 1.06 6.60 -8.61
N SER A 138 0.04 6.39 -7.79
CA SER A 138 -1.11 5.52 -8.13
C SER A 138 -2.13 6.17 -9.06
N GLU A 139 -2.26 7.49 -9.05
CA GLU A 139 -3.30 8.21 -9.79
C GLU A 139 -2.77 9.55 -10.30
N GLU A 140 -3.32 10.00 -11.44
CA GLU A 140 -3.18 11.39 -11.88
C GLU A 140 -3.86 12.32 -10.85
N LEU A 141 -3.16 13.37 -10.47
CA LEU A 141 -3.68 14.38 -9.58
C LEU A 141 -4.74 15.21 -10.30
N ALA A 142 -5.92 15.33 -9.68
CA ALA A 142 -6.90 16.33 -10.11
C ALA A 142 -6.35 17.73 -9.82
N VAL A 143 -6.20 18.52 -10.87
CA VAL A 143 -5.81 19.94 -10.79
C VAL A 143 -6.98 20.81 -11.25
N ASP A 144 -7.03 22.06 -10.76
CA ASP A 144 -8.05 23.02 -11.15
C ASP A 144 -7.90 23.44 -12.64
N ASP A 145 -9.00 23.89 -13.21
CA ASP A 145 -9.00 24.48 -14.55
C ASP A 145 -7.96 25.61 -14.67
N GLY A 146 -7.16 25.56 -15.74
CA GLY A 146 -6.07 26.49 -15.98
C GLY A 146 -4.77 26.17 -15.27
N TYR A 147 -4.65 24.99 -14.66
CA TYR A 147 -3.42 24.45 -14.07
C TYR A 147 -3.10 23.08 -14.66
N THR A 148 -1.86 22.64 -14.49
CA THR A 148 -1.40 21.32 -14.91
C THR A 148 -0.43 20.75 -13.92
N PHE A 149 -0.51 19.44 -13.70
CA PHE A 149 0.53 18.66 -13.04
C PHE A 149 1.76 18.58 -13.96
N VAL A 150 2.92 18.83 -13.41
CA VAL A 150 4.17 18.87 -14.16
C VAL A 150 5.08 17.70 -13.78
N ASP A 151 5.36 17.56 -12.49
CA ASP A 151 6.31 16.56 -12.02
C ASP A 151 6.08 16.27 -10.53
N HIS A 152 6.68 15.17 -10.06
CA HIS A 152 6.71 14.83 -8.64
C HIS A 152 8.07 14.27 -8.25
N THR A 153 8.41 14.43 -6.98
CA THR A 153 9.60 13.82 -6.40
C THR A 153 9.28 13.22 -5.04
N PHE A 154 9.82 12.04 -4.77
CA PHE A 154 9.74 11.39 -3.47
C PHE A 154 11.02 11.66 -2.67
N ASP A 155 10.91 11.75 -1.35
CA ASP A 155 12.06 11.73 -0.44
C ASP A 155 12.76 10.36 -0.43
N HIS A 156 11.98 9.29 -0.68
CA HIS A 156 12.45 7.92 -0.85
C HIS A 156 11.85 7.33 -2.13
N ASP A 157 12.62 7.26 -3.19
CA ASP A 157 12.18 6.70 -4.48
C ASP A 157 11.91 5.19 -4.43
N SER A 158 12.35 4.54 -3.34
CA SER A 158 12.21 3.10 -3.17
C SER A 158 12.08 2.73 -1.70
N VAL A 159 11.39 1.61 -1.45
CA VAL A 159 11.15 1.05 -0.12
C VAL A 159 11.60 -0.39 -0.03
N SER A 160 11.89 -0.84 1.19
CA SER A 160 12.25 -2.24 1.45
C SER A 160 10.99 -3.02 1.82
N ILE A 161 10.74 -4.13 1.13
CA ILE A 161 9.67 -5.08 1.44
C ILE A 161 10.30 -6.33 1.98
N THR A 162 9.88 -6.74 3.17
CA THR A 162 10.31 -7.98 3.82
C THR A 162 9.13 -8.91 4.00
N GLY A 163 9.32 -10.19 3.67
CA GLY A 163 8.27 -11.21 3.79
C GLY A 163 8.63 -12.51 3.08
N PRO A 164 7.63 -13.38 2.82
CA PRO A 164 7.83 -14.66 2.15
C PRO A 164 8.30 -14.47 0.71
N ALA A 165 9.31 -15.25 0.33
CA ALA A 165 10.00 -15.13 -0.95
C ALA A 165 9.05 -15.26 -2.15
N SER A 166 8.08 -16.16 -2.07
CA SER A 166 7.07 -16.36 -3.13
C SER A 166 6.19 -15.13 -3.39
N LYS A 167 5.95 -14.31 -2.36
CA LYS A 167 5.18 -13.06 -2.50
C LYS A 167 6.07 -11.89 -2.88
N VAL A 168 7.18 -11.69 -2.14
CA VAL A 168 8.09 -10.53 -2.33
C VAL A 168 8.72 -10.50 -3.72
N LYS A 169 9.06 -11.66 -4.31
CA LYS A 169 9.64 -11.72 -5.67
C LYS A 169 8.73 -11.14 -6.73
N ASN A 170 7.43 -11.31 -6.59
CA ASN A 170 6.41 -10.89 -7.55
C ASN A 170 6.04 -9.41 -7.45
N ILE A 171 6.48 -8.71 -6.40
CA ILE A 171 6.21 -7.28 -6.24
C ILE A 171 7.30 -6.51 -6.99
N GLU A 172 6.92 -5.77 -8.02
CA GLU A 172 7.84 -4.97 -8.83
C GLU A 172 7.92 -3.52 -8.36
N PHE A 173 6.83 -2.97 -7.84
CA PHE A 173 6.73 -1.62 -7.31
C PHE A 173 5.65 -1.54 -6.22
N ILE A 174 5.63 -0.44 -5.46
CA ILE A 174 4.54 -0.10 -4.53
C ILE A 174 3.91 1.20 -5.00
N GLU A 175 2.60 1.17 -5.20
CA GLU A 175 1.83 2.37 -5.50
C GLU A 175 1.56 3.19 -4.24
N THR A 176 1.53 4.50 -4.38
CA THR A 176 1.09 5.40 -3.30
C THR A 176 -0.39 5.19 -3.01
N GLY A 177 -0.82 5.51 -1.78
CA GLY A 177 -2.24 5.63 -1.47
C GLY A 177 -2.90 6.75 -2.28
N LYS A 178 -4.23 6.70 -2.38
CA LYS A 178 -5.02 7.71 -3.09
C LYS A 178 -4.85 9.10 -2.47
N PHE A 179 -4.72 10.10 -3.33
CA PHE A 179 -4.78 11.49 -2.89
C PHE A 179 -6.24 11.87 -2.57
N PRO A 180 -6.47 12.66 -1.50
CA PRO A 180 -7.77 13.30 -1.36
C PRO A 180 -8.01 14.18 -2.59
N GLN A 181 -9.17 14.03 -3.21
CA GLN A 181 -9.60 14.77 -4.42
C GLN A 181 -9.89 16.23 -4.07
N ASN A 182 -8.85 16.98 -3.70
CA ASN A 182 -8.95 18.44 -3.58
C ASN A 182 -8.20 19.02 -4.78
N SER A 183 -8.91 19.74 -5.61
CA SER A 183 -8.31 20.53 -6.67
C SER A 183 -7.25 21.45 -6.09
N THR A 184 -6.08 21.51 -6.71
CA THR A 184 -4.98 22.32 -6.24
C THR A 184 -4.43 23.23 -7.35
N THR A 185 -4.02 24.43 -6.96
CA THR A 185 -3.53 25.49 -7.84
C THR A 185 -2.06 25.84 -7.64
N SER A 186 -1.40 25.15 -6.70
CA SER A 186 -0.02 25.46 -6.33
C SER A 186 0.77 24.20 -5.95
N PRO A 187 2.09 24.22 -6.10
CA PRO A 187 2.96 23.16 -5.62
C PRO A 187 2.77 22.89 -4.13
N PHE A 188 2.84 21.62 -3.73
CA PHE A 188 2.74 21.24 -2.33
C PHE A 188 3.63 20.04 -2.00
N THR A 189 3.89 19.85 -0.71
CA THR A 189 4.55 18.65 -0.17
C THR A 189 3.62 17.96 0.80
N ARG A 190 3.48 16.65 0.71
CA ARG A 190 2.61 15.86 1.57
C ARG A 190 3.24 14.53 1.93
N SER A 191 2.95 14.06 3.16
CA SER A 191 3.26 12.71 3.59
C SER A 191 2.13 11.77 3.17
N ILE A 192 2.46 10.64 2.55
CA ILE A 192 1.52 9.65 2.02
C ILE A 192 1.88 8.29 2.58
N ASN A 193 0.85 7.56 3.03
CA ASN A 193 1.00 6.17 3.43
C ASN A 193 1.10 5.28 2.19
N LEU A 194 2.00 4.31 2.27
CA LEU A 194 2.11 3.25 1.28
C LEU A 194 1.19 2.09 1.71
N PRO A 195 0.19 1.72 0.89
CA PRO A 195 -0.68 0.61 1.20
C PRO A 195 0.12 -0.69 1.21
N ASN A 196 0.01 -1.45 2.28
CA ASN A 196 0.59 -2.77 2.34
C ASN A 196 -0.33 -3.76 1.60
N PRO A 197 0.13 -4.44 0.54
CA PRO A 197 -0.70 -5.37 -0.23
C PRO A 197 -1.10 -6.63 0.55
N ASP A 198 -0.38 -6.95 1.64
CA ASP A 198 -0.67 -8.12 2.47
C ASP A 198 -0.32 -7.84 3.94
N PRO A 199 -1.20 -7.10 4.66
CA PRO A 199 -0.98 -6.75 6.06
C PRO A 199 -0.84 -7.99 6.95
N GLY A 200 0.14 -7.97 7.86
CA GLY A 200 0.45 -9.09 8.75
C GLY A 200 1.39 -10.16 8.17
N ILE A 201 1.61 -10.16 6.86
CA ILE A 201 2.54 -11.06 6.17
C ILE A 201 3.74 -10.29 5.59
N LEU A 202 3.49 -9.14 4.97
CA LEU A 202 4.53 -8.28 4.44
C LEU A 202 4.81 -7.11 5.38
N GLU A 203 6.06 -6.74 5.45
CA GLU A 203 6.54 -5.55 6.15
C GLU A 203 7.14 -4.58 5.11
N ILE A 204 6.71 -3.31 5.14
CA ILE A 204 7.20 -2.26 4.24
C ILE A 204 7.88 -1.19 5.08
N VAL A 205 9.11 -0.84 4.72
CA VAL A 205 9.91 0.18 5.42
C VAL A 205 10.55 1.13 4.40
N PRO A 206 10.30 2.46 4.50
CA PRO A 206 9.32 3.13 5.38
C PRO A 206 7.86 2.89 4.93
N GLN A 207 6.90 3.01 5.85
CA GLN A 207 5.47 2.89 5.56
C GLN A 207 4.86 4.19 5.00
N THR A 208 5.59 5.30 5.14
CA THR A 208 5.18 6.62 4.65
C THR A 208 6.32 7.26 3.89
N VAL A 209 6.00 7.95 2.82
CA VAL A 209 6.94 8.75 2.03
C VAL A 209 6.43 10.18 1.89
N GLN A 210 7.34 11.13 1.78
CA GLN A 210 7.00 12.49 1.42
C GLN A 210 7.04 12.65 -0.09
N ILE A 211 5.95 13.12 -0.66
CA ILE A 211 5.89 13.51 -2.07
C ILE A 211 5.81 15.01 -2.20
N LYS A 212 6.64 15.57 -3.05
CA LYS A 212 6.57 16.94 -3.52
C LYS A 212 5.98 16.95 -4.92
N ILE A 213 4.88 17.67 -5.09
CA ILE A 213 4.14 17.79 -6.34
C ILE A 213 4.38 19.19 -6.91
N ASP A 214 4.76 19.28 -8.19
CA ASP A 214 4.84 20.53 -8.93
C ASP A 214 3.59 20.74 -9.78
N ILE A 215 2.85 21.80 -9.44
CA ILE A 215 1.66 22.25 -10.19
C ILE A 215 1.94 23.64 -10.67
N GLN A 216 1.72 23.89 -11.96
CA GLN A 216 1.96 25.14 -12.61
C GLN A 216 0.70 25.63 -13.35
N ARG A 217 0.62 26.96 -13.57
CA ARG A 217 -0.41 27.52 -14.45
C ARG A 217 -0.21 26.99 -15.87
N LEU A 218 -1.30 26.66 -16.51
CA LEU A 218 -1.29 26.26 -17.91
C LEU A 218 -1.08 27.50 -18.78
N ALA A 219 -0.07 27.49 -19.62
CA ALA A 219 0.28 28.60 -20.49
C ALA A 219 0.45 28.15 -21.94
N ASP A 220 0.07 29.04 -22.87
CA ASP A 220 0.31 28.87 -24.29
C ASP A 220 1.49 29.77 -24.70
N VAL A 221 2.49 29.22 -25.38
CA VAL A 221 3.66 29.93 -25.88
C VAL A 221 3.88 29.58 -27.33
N ILE A 222 4.44 30.52 -28.11
CA ILE A 222 4.86 30.27 -29.50
C ILE A 222 6.39 30.16 -29.50
N VAL A 223 6.90 28.98 -29.87
CA VAL A 223 8.31 28.73 -30.07
C VAL A 223 8.63 28.97 -31.54
N TYR A 224 9.51 29.93 -31.80
CA TYR A 224 9.89 30.31 -33.17
C TYR A 224 11.16 29.58 -33.60
N ASN A 225 11.37 29.54 -34.93
CA ASN A 225 12.59 29.02 -35.54
C ASN A 225 12.87 27.53 -35.30
N VAL A 226 11.85 26.71 -35.06
CA VAL A 226 11.99 25.25 -34.98
C VAL A 226 12.45 24.72 -36.33
N PRO A 227 13.62 24.07 -36.46
CA PRO A 227 14.14 23.58 -37.72
C PRO A 227 13.39 22.33 -38.18
N ILE A 228 13.16 22.21 -39.51
CA ILE A 228 12.58 21.01 -40.09
C ILE A 228 13.70 20.09 -40.56
N GLN A 229 13.69 18.86 -40.04
CA GLN A 229 14.61 17.80 -40.45
C GLN A 229 13.93 16.90 -41.49
N ILE A 230 14.66 16.61 -42.56
CA ILE A 230 14.17 15.70 -43.60
C ILE A 230 14.91 14.38 -43.46
N LEU A 231 14.16 13.32 -43.11
CA LEU A 231 14.69 12.01 -42.89
C LEU A 231 14.68 11.14 -44.17
N HIS A 232 15.55 10.14 -44.19
CA HIS A 232 15.62 9.11 -45.26
C HIS A 232 15.75 9.64 -46.67
N VAL A 233 16.52 10.75 -46.81
CA VAL A 233 16.85 11.30 -48.12
C VAL A 233 17.90 10.41 -48.83
N PRO A 234 17.68 9.97 -50.10
CA PRO A 234 18.68 9.25 -50.86
C PRO A 234 20.00 10.02 -51.00
N SER A 235 21.14 9.32 -50.93
CA SER A 235 22.48 9.94 -50.91
C SER A 235 22.82 10.81 -52.13
N ASN A 236 22.15 10.58 -53.26
CA ASN A 236 22.29 11.33 -54.53
C ASN A 236 21.36 12.57 -54.60
N LEU A 237 20.57 12.84 -53.59
CA LEU A 237 19.63 13.95 -53.53
C LEU A 237 19.97 14.87 -52.34
N GLU A 238 19.64 16.16 -52.55
CA GLU A 238 19.56 17.17 -51.52
C GLU A 238 18.13 17.67 -51.46
N VAL A 239 17.47 17.53 -50.29
CA VAL A 239 16.07 17.92 -50.14
C VAL A 239 15.97 18.96 -49.04
N THR A 240 15.27 20.05 -49.31
CA THR A 240 15.09 21.15 -48.36
C THR A 240 13.61 21.49 -48.26
N ALA A 241 13.12 21.70 -47.03
CA ALA A 241 11.76 22.20 -46.82
C ALA A 241 11.67 23.71 -47.06
N ILE A 242 10.56 24.17 -47.58
CA ILE A 242 10.25 25.59 -47.73
C ILE A 242 8.92 25.90 -47.05
N PRO A 243 8.91 26.74 -46.02
CA PRO A 243 10.06 27.31 -45.32
C PRO A 243 10.87 26.26 -44.54
N PRO A 244 12.19 26.50 -44.28
CA PRO A 244 13.05 25.53 -43.58
C PRO A 244 12.83 25.48 -42.09
N LYS A 245 12.00 26.35 -41.54
CA LYS A 245 11.68 26.49 -40.13
C LYS A 245 10.19 26.74 -39.94
N LEU A 246 9.67 26.37 -38.81
CA LEU A 246 8.29 26.65 -38.40
C LEU A 246 8.24 27.39 -37.06
N ALA A 247 7.10 27.98 -36.76
CA ALA A 247 6.72 28.40 -35.42
C ALA A 247 5.68 27.42 -34.90
N LEU A 248 5.81 27.02 -33.66
CA LEU A 248 4.95 26.03 -32.98
C LEU A 248 4.27 26.63 -31.77
N LYS A 249 2.93 26.65 -31.78
CA LYS A 249 2.17 26.97 -30.58
C LYS A 249 2.08 25.74 -29.68
N VAL A 250 2.60 25.86 -28.47
CA VAL A 250 2.64 24.79 -27.49
C VAL A 250 1.89 25.20 -26.21
N ARG A 251 1.41 24.21 -25.46
CA ARG A 251 0.73 24.34 -24.19
C ARG A 251 1.38 23.46 -23.15
N GLY A 252 1.62 23.99 -21.96
CA GLY A 252 2.18 23.26 -20.83
C GLY A 252 2.27 24.13 -19.58
N GLY A 253 2.96 23.63 -18.54
CA GLY A 253 3.23 24.42 -17.34
C GLY A 253 4.03 25.68 -17.65
N GLU A 254 3.65 26.82 -17.09
CA GLU A 254 4.21 28.16 -17.38
C GLU A 254 5.74 28.19 -17.36
N LYS A 255 6.36 27.59 -16.35
CA LYS A 255 7.83 27.55 -16.22
C LYS A 255 8.49 26.64 -17.26
N ILE A 256 7.83 25.51 -17.60
CA ILE A 256 8.33 24.55 -18.59
C ILE A 256 8.29 25.15 -19.97
N VAL A 257 7.13 25.71 -20.39
CA VAL A 257 7.03 26.32 -21.71
C VAL A 257 7.87 27.59 -21.85
N ALA A 258 8.12 28.32 -20.74
CA ALA A 258 9.00 29.48 -20.76
C ALA A 258 10.49 29.14 -20.92
N ALA A 259 10.88 27.94 -20.52
CA ALA A 259 12.25 27.43 -20.66
C ALA A 259 12.50 26.66 -21.95
N LEU A 260 11.43 26.40 -22.73
CA LEU A 260 11.51 25.59 -23.95
C LEU A 260 12.25 26.32 -25.06
N ASP A 261 13.24 25.67 -25.65
CA ASP A 261 13.96 26.18 -26.83
C ASP A 261 13.52 25.42 -28.09
N SER A 262 13.82 26.04 -29.25
CA SER A 262 13.57 25.45 -30.57
C SER A 262 14.32 24.14 -30.81
N SER A 263 15.42 23.89 -30.09
CA SER A 263 16.21 22.66 -30.16
C SER A 263 15.55 21.48 -29.38
N ASP A 264 14.62 21.74 -28.46
CA ASP A 264 13.94 20.73 -27.67
C ASP A 264 12.75 20.12 -28.45
N ILE A 265 12.38 20.70 -29.57
CA ILE A 265 11.28 20.29 -30.41
C ILE A 265 11.83 19.63 -31.71
N MET A 266 11.38 18.42 -31.99
CA MET A 266 11.68 17.74 -33.24
C MET A 266 10.53 17.92 -34.24
N ALA A 267 10.83 18.48 -35.41
CA ALA A 267 9.91 18.58 -36.54
C ALA A 267 10.51 17.85 -37.73
N GLU A 268 9.88 16.77 -38.16
CA GLU A 268 10.47 15.84 -39.14
C GLU A 268 9.53 15.59 -40.30
N ILE A 269 10.11 15.49 -41.51
CA ILE A 269 9.42 15.02 -42.72
C ILE A 269 10.18 13.80 -43.23
N ASP A 270 9.55 12.65 -43.24
CA ASP A 270 10.16 11.44 -43.81
C ASP A 270 9.99 11.40 -45.31
N TYR A 271 11.10 11.69 -46.04
CA TYR A 271 11.11 11.71 -47.50
C TYR A 271 10.68 10.38 -48.12
N ARG A 272 11.10 9.25 -47.55
CA ARG A 272 10.82 7.90 -48.08
C ARG A 272 9.33 7.57 -48.04
N SER A 273 8.66 7.89 -46.96
CA SER A 273 7.25 7.53 -46.74
C SER A 273 6.27 8.57 -47.28
N GLN A 274 6.65 9.86 -47.26
CA GLN A 274 5.72 10.95 -47.57
C GLN A 274 5.87 11.52 -48.97
N TYR A 275 7.08 11.46 -49.57
CA TYR A 275 7.30 12.08 -50.86
C TYR A 275 6.57 11.34 -51.97
N LYS A 276 5.75 12.10 -52.74
CA LYS A 276 5.07 11.63 -53.94
C LYS A 276 5.27 12.67 -55.07
N THR A 277 5.59 12.20 -56.26
CA THR A 277 5.74 13.07 -57.44
C THR A 277 4.42 13.79 -57.71
N GLY A 278 4.47 15.13 -57.77
CA GLY A 278 3.28 15.98 -58.01
C GLY A 278 2.54 16.39 -56.72
N GLN A 279 3.00 15.99 -55.56
CA GLN A 279 2.49 16.50 -54.27
C GLN A 279 3.26 17.78 -53.91
N GLU A 280 2.51 18.87 -53.64
CA GLU A 280 3.08 20.19 -53.35
C GLU A 280 3.18 20.47 -51.83
N GLU A 281 2.34 19.81 -51.04
CA GLU A 281 2.23 20.08 -49.62
C GLU A 281 2.53 18.83 -48.76
N TYR A 282 3.39 19.03 -47.77
CA TYR A 282 3.82 18.01 -46.81
C TYR A 282 3.61 18.51 -45.38
N ALA A 283 3.14 17.64 -44.49
CA ALA A 283 3.01 17.95 -43.09
C ALA A 283 4.23 17.40 -42.33
N ALA A 284 4.76 18.18 -41.40
CA ALA A 284 5.80 17.69 -40.50
C ALA A 284 5.21 16.91 -39.34
N SER A 285 5.83 15.80 -39.01
CA SER A 285 5.60 15.09 -37.71
C SER A 285 6.30 15.87 -36.61
N ILE A 286 5.56 16.25 -35.57
CA ILE A 286 6.06 17.08 -34.49
C ILE A 286 6.11 16.24 -33.20
N SER A 287 7.25 16.23 -32.54
CA SER A 287 7.46 15.63 -31.24
C SER A 287 7.92 16.71 -30.27
N THR A 288 7.25 16.81 -29.15
CA THR A 288 7.54 17.72 -28.01
C THR A 288 8.01 16.93 -26.81
N PRO A 289 8.76 17.55 -25.88
CA PRO A 289 9.07 16.96 -24.59
C PRO A 289 7.81 16.57 -23.80
N ASP A 290 8.00 15.69 -22.81
CA ASP A 290 6.94 15.29 -21.89
C ASP A 290 6.30 16.51 -21.20
N ASN A 291 5.02 16.42 -20.89
CA ASN A 291 4.21 17.49 -20.27
C ASN A 291 4.01 18.75 -21.15
N ILE A 292 4.34 18.70 -22.44
CA ILE A 292 4.08 19.76 -23.43
C ILE A 292 3.23 19.19 -24.55
N THR A 293 2.11 19.86 -24.81
CA THR A 293 1.24 19.53 -25.93
C THR A 293 1.36 20.61 -26.99
N TRP A 294 1.64 20.24 -28.25
CA TRP A 294 1.59 21.19 -29.33
C TRP A 294 0.13 21.38 -29.82
N ILE A 295 -0.23 22.61 -30.17
CA ILE A 295 -1.59 23.00 -30.57
C ILE A 295 -1.66 23.24 -32.06
N GLU A 296 -0.70 24.03 -32.60
CA GLU A 296 -0.72 24.48 -33.97
C GLU A 296 0.69 24.75 -34.47
N SER A 297 0.96 24.37 -35.73
CA SER A 297 2.19 24.73 -36.44
C SER A 297 1.92 25.83 -37.51
N ILE A 298 2.84 26.76 -37.64
CA ILE A 298 2.76 27.86 -38.58
C ILE A 298 4.07 27.88 -39.39
N PRO A 299 4.01 27.54 -40.70
CA PRO A 299 2.87 27.09 -41.49
C PRO A 299 2.47 25.63 -41.13
N LYS A 300 1.27 25.22 -41.56
CA LYS A 300 0.77 23.83 -41.34
C LYS A 300 1.37 22.83 -42.31
N THR A 301 1.70 23.31 -43.54
CA THR A 301 2.25 22.50 -44.61
C THR A 301 3.50 23.16 -45.20
N PHE A 302 4.35 22.35 -45.86
CA PHE A 302 5.65 22.73 -46.39
C PHE A 302 5.79 22.21 -47.79
N SER A 303 6.51 22.92 -48.64
CA SER A 303 6.94 22.41 -49.94
C SER A 303 8.34 21.82 -49.86
N LEU A 304 8.64 20.77 -50.61
CA LEU A 304 9.96 20.16 -50.69
C LEU A 304 10.64 20.54 -51.99
N THR A 305 11.85 21.12 -51.92
CA THR A 305 12.73 21.31 -53.05
C THR A 305 13.74 20.18 -53.12
N VAL A 306 13.77 19.48 -54.25
CA VAL A 306 14.65 18.33 -54.48
C VAL A 306 15.69 18.70 -55.53
N LYS A 307 16.98 18.62 -55.20
CA LYS A 307 18.11 18.83 -56.12
C LYS A 307 18.95 17.56 -56.18
N ARG A 308 19.51 17.26 -57.33
CA ARG A 308 20.55 16.22 -57.48
C ARG A 308 21.89 16.79 -57.01
N LYS A 309 22.61 16.01 -56.21
CA LYS A 309 23.99 16.33 -55.86
C LYS A 309 24.93 16.18 -57.00
#